data_dd84949c596d23ab54f1d46d744bb5fd
#
_entry.id   dd84949c596d23ab54f1d46d744bb5fd
#
_cell.length_a   1.000
_cell.length_b   1.000
_cell.length_c   1.000
_cell.angle_alpha   90.00
_cell.angle_beta   90.00
_cell.angle_gamma   90.00
#
_symmetry.space_group_name_H-M   'P 1'
#
loop_
_entity.id
_entity.type
_entity.pdbx_description
1 polymer ?
#
loop_
_entity_poly.entity_id
_entity_poly.type
_entity_poly.pdbx_seq_one_letter_code
_entity_poly.pdbx_strand_id
1 'polypeptide(L)'
;MLFRSEKSGKPALEVFEEAMNNIMPVLEVKARRIGGATYQVPIEVRPERRQALGLRWLTMFSRKRSEKTMEDRLANEILDAANNTGSAVKRKEDMHKMAEANKAFAHYRF
;
A
#
# COMPACT_ATOMS: atom_id res chain seq x y z
N MET A 1 21.00 -6.24 -1.46
CA MET A 1 20.06 -5.65 -2.42
C MET A 1 20.71 -4.99 -3.60
N LEU A 2 21.93 -5.42 -3.87
CA LEU A 2 22.71 -4.94 -5.02
C LEU A 2 21.98 -5.12 -6.33
N PHE A 3 21.38 -6.26 -6.47
CA PHE A 3 20.68 -6.62 -7.68
C PHE A 3 19.56 -5.64 -8.07
N ARG A 4 18.89 -5.06 -7.08
CA ARG A 4 17.85 -4.08 -7.32
C ARG A 4 18.41 -2.75 -7.80
N SER A 5 19.53 -2.32 -7.23
CA SER A 5 20.23 -1.13 -7.67
C SER A 5 20.72 -1.30 -9.11
N GLU A 6 21.21 -2.49 -9.46
CA GLU A 6 21.65 -2.81 -10.81
C GLU A 6 20.51 -2.68 -11.81
N LYS A 7 19.33 -3.19 -11.47
CA LYS A 7 18.17 -3.16 -12.37
C LYS A 7 17.63 -1.75 -12.58
N SER A 8 17.62 -0.93 -11.55
CA SER A 8 17.00 0.39 -11.62
C SER A 8 17.98 1.50 -11.97
N GLY A 9 19.27 1.27 -11.77
CA GLY A 9 20.29 2.31 -11.92
C GLY A 9 20.32 3.30 -10.77
N LYS A 10 19.62 3.05 -9.67
CA LYS A 10 19.55 3.91 -8.49
C LYS A 10 20.00 3.16 -7.25
N PRO A 11 20.47 3.85 -6.18
CA PRO A 11 20.75 3.21 -4.91
C PRO A 11 19.55 2.45 -4.39
N ALA A 12 19.77 1.28 -3.82
CA ALA A 12 18.71 0.40 -3.34
C ALA A 12 17.77 1.09 -2.33
N LEU A 13 18.33 1.88 -1.42
CA LEU A 13 17.53 2.59 -0.42
C LEU A 13 16.60 3.59 -1.06
N GLU A 14 17.08 4.32 -2.06
CA GLU A 14 16.27 5.31 -2.78
C GLU A 14 15.10 4.65 -3.51
N VAL A 15 15.35 3.51 -4.16
CA VAL A 15 14.29 2.75 -4.82
C VAL A 15 13.25 2.27 -3.82
N PHE A 16 13.69 1.77 -2.66
CA PHE A 16 12.81 1.31 -1.60
C PHE A 16 11.96 2.46 -1.05
N GLU A 17 12.55 3.63 -0.84
CA GLU A 17 11.81 4.80 -0.36
C GLU A 17 10.74 5.24 -1.34
N GLU A 18 11.06 5.26 -2.63
CA GLU A 18 10.07 5.59 -3.67
C GLU A 18 8.93 4.57 -3.68
N ALA A 19 9.29 3.28 -3.57
CA ALA A 19 8.29 2.22 -3.53
C ALA A 19 7.35 2.38 -2.33
N MET A 20 7.91 2.61 -1.15
CA MET A 20 7.10 2.79 0.06
C MET A 20 6.20 4.01 -0.03
N ASN A 21 6.71 5.11 -0.55
CA ASN A 21 5.89 6.31 -0.73
C ASN A 21 4.70 6.06 -1.66
N ASN A 22 4.87 5.18 -2.64
CA ASN A 22 3.79 4.85 -3.56
C ASN A 22 2.81 3.81 -3.01
N ILE A 23 3.23 3.01 -2.03
CA ILE A 23 2.40 1.96 -1.43
C ILE A 23 1.61 2.46 -0.20
N MET A 24 2.23 3.29 0.62
CA MET A 24 1.64 3.71 1.89
C MET A 24 0.35 4.51 1.70
N PRO A 25 -0.78 4.07 2.31
CA PRO A 25 -2.04 4.79 2.17
C PRO A 25 -2.12 5.97 3.13
N VAL A 26 -2.79 7.04 2.72
CA VAL A 26 -3.09 8.16 3.61
C VAL A 26 -4.49 8.07 4.20
N LEU A 27 -5.37 7.29 3.56
CA LEU A 27 -6.75 7.09 4.00
C LEU A 27 -7.06 5.61 4.04
N GLU A 28 -7.90 5.22 5.00
CA GLU A 28 -8.49 3.88 5.04
C GLU A 28 -9.96 4.00 5.42
N VAL A 29 -10.69 2.91 5.35
CA VAL A 29 -12.09 2.88 5.76
C VAL A 29 -12.25 1.97 6.95
N LYS A 30 -13.08 2.39 7.91
CA LYS A 30 -13.45 1.59 9.08
C LYS A 30 -14.95 1.42 9.11
N ALA A 31 -15.39 0.22 9.48
CA ALA A 31 -16.82 -0.04 9.66
C ALA A 31 -17.32 0.63 10.95
N ARG A 32 -18.46 1.29 10.86
CA ARG A 32 -19.14 1.88 12.02
C ARG A 32 -20.62 1.59 11.95
N ARG A 33 -21.20 1.11 13.04
CA ARG A 33 -22.64 0.86 13.11
C ARG A 33 -23.36 2.10 13.60
N ILE A 34 -24.34 2.53 12.82
CA ILE A 34 -25.16 3.68 13.15
C ILE A 34 -26.62 3.31 12.85
N GLY A 35 -27.47 3.31 13.88
CA GLY A 35 -28.89 3.02 13.72
C GLY A 35 -29.19 1.67 13.08
N GLY A 36 -28.38 0.63 13.40
CA GLY A 36 -28.58 -0.71 12.86
C GLY A 36 -27.95 -0.97 11.50
N ALA A 37 -27.44 0.08 10.82
CA ALA A 37 -26.72 -0.06 9.55
C ALA A 37 -25.22 0.04 9.76
N THR A 38 -24.43 -0.63 8.93
CA THR A 38 -22.98 -0.57 8.95
C THR A 38 -22.49 0.31 7.82
N TYR A 39 -21.69 1.33 8.14
CA TYR A 39 -21.09 2.23 7.17
C TYR A 39 -19.59 2.09 7.15
N GLN A 40 -18.98 2.24 5.98
CA GLN A 40 -17.54 2.29 5.81
C GLN A 40 -17.12 3.76 5.88
N VAL A 41 -16.50 4.15 6.99
CA VAL A 41 -16.17 5.56 7.26
C VAL A 41 -14.69 5.80 6.93
N PRO A 42 -14.37 6.77 6.03
CA PRO A 42 -12.97 7.08 5.73
C PRO A 42 -12.32 7.81 6.89
N ILE A 43 -11.09 7.40 7.22
CA ILE A 43 -10.28 8.02 8.26
C ILE A 43 -8.85 8.18 7.78
N GLU A 44 -8.14 9.15 8.35
CA GLU A 44 -6.72 9.33 8.08
C GLU A 44 -5.92 8.22 8.76
N VAL A 45 -4.88 7.76 8.07
CA VAL A 45 -3.97 6.74 8.59
C VAL A 45 -2.80 7.44 9.27
N ARG A 46 -2.51 7.10 10.53
CA ARG A 46 -1.37 7.65 11.26
C ARG A 46 -0.06 7.19 10.62
N PRO A 47 1.03 7.99 10.72
CA PRO A 47 2.30 7.64 10.08
C PRO A 47 2.84 6.26 10.42
N GLU A 48 2.74 5.82 11.67
CA GLU A 48 3.20 4.51 12.11
C GLU A 48 2.42 3.39 11.41
N ARG A 49 1.10 3.58 11.29
CA ARG A 49 0.25 2.60 10.63
C ARG A 49 0.44 2.63 9.12
N ARG A 50 0.72 3.78 8.53
CA ARG A 50 1.04 3.88 7.10
C ARG A 50 2.23 3.00 6.76
N GLN A 51 3.29 3.11 7.55
CA GLN A 51 4.48 2.29 7.39
C GLN A 51 4.18 0.81 7.54
N ALA A 52 3.45 0.45 8.59
CA ALA A 52 3.09 -0.94 8.86
C ALA A 52 2.24 -1.53 7.74
N LEU A 53 1.26 -0.79 7.23
CA LEU A 53 0.42 -1.24 6.12
C LEU A 53 1.22 -1.38 4.84
N GLY A 54 2.10 -0.42 4.55
CA GLY A 54 2.95 -0.47 3.38
C GLY A 54 3.84 -1.70 3.36
N LEU A 55 4.51 -1.99 4.47
CA LEU A 55 5.36 -3.17 4.59
C LEU A 55 4.55 -4.47 4.50
N ARG A 56 3.39 -4.49 5.14
CA ARG A 56 2.52 -5.67 5.10
C ARG A 56 2.06 -5.98 3.68
N TRP A 57 1.60 -4.97 2.96
CA TRP A 57 1.13 -5.16 1.58
C TRP A 57 2.29 -5.53 0.65
N LEU A 58 3.45 -4.91 0.82
CA LEU A 58 4.62 -5.25 0.03
C LEU A 58 4.97 -6.74 0.18
N THR A 59 5.04 -7.22 1.43
CA THR A 59 5.35 -8.62 1.71
C THR A 59 4.26 -9.56 1.19
N MET A 60 3.01 -9.22 1.45
CA MET A 60 1.87 -10.05 1.07
C MET A 60 1.79 -10.25 -0.43
N PHE A 61 1.94 -9.18 -1.20
CA PHE A 61 1.84 -9.28 -2.66
C PHE A 61 3.10 -9.84 -3.29
N SER A 62 4.26 -9.67 -2.64
CA SER A 62 5.49 -10.34 -3.08
C SER A 62 5.33 -11.85 -3.03
N ARG A 63 4.72 -12.38 -1.98
CA ARG A 63 4.50 -13.83 -1.84
C ARG A 63 3.61 -14.40 -2.94
N LYS A 64 2.77 -13.59 -3.53
CA LYS A 64 1.84 -14.02 -4.58
C LYS A 64 2.43 -13.99 -5.98
N ARG A 65 3.65 -13.48 -6.13
CA ARG A 65 4.31 -13.39 -7.42
C ARG A 65 4.83 -14.77 -7.87
N SER A 66 5.12 -14.87 -9.15
CA SER A 66 5.51 -16.13 -9.79
C SER A 66 7.01 -16.40 -9.83
N GLU A 67 7.85 -15.46 -9.46
CA GLU A 67 9.30 -15.68 -9.43
C GLU A 67 9.65 -16.81 -8.46
N LYS A 68 10.76 -17.49 -8.71
CA LYS A 68 11.13 -18.70 -7.95
C LYS A 68 11.52 -18.42 -6.52
N THR A 69 12.24 -17.33 -6.25
CA THR A 69 12.75 -17.04 -4.91
C THR A 69 12.01 -15.85 -4.31
N MET A 70 11.92 -15.80 -2.99
CA MET A 70 11.33 -14.64 -2.31
C MET A 70 12.14 -13.38 -2.55
N GLU A 71 13.47 -13.50 -2.68
CA GLU A 71 14.32 -12.36 -2.99
C GLU A 71 13.92 -11.72 -4.31
N ASP A 72 13.70 -12.51 -5.34
CA ASP A 72 13.29 -12.01 -6.65
C ASP A 72 11.87 -11.44 -6.62
N ARG A 73 10.97 -12.10 -5.91
CA ARG A 73 9.59 -11.63 -5.74
C ARG A 73 9.56 -10.27 -5.07
N LEU A 74 10.28 -10.13 -3.97
CA LEU A 74 10.33 -8.89 -3.22
C LEU A 74 10.99 -7.78 -4.03
N ALA A 75 12.12 -8.07 -4.67
CA ALA A 75 12.83 -7.09 -5.47
C ALA A 75 11.98 -6.57 -6.61
N ASN A 76 11.28 -7.46 -7.31
CA ASN A 76 10.45 -7.06 -8.44
C ASN A 76 9.19 -6.31 -8.01
N GLU A 77 8.61 -6.69 -6.87
CA GLU A 77 7.47 -5.92 -6.33
C GLU A 77 7.90 -4.50 -5.94
N ILE A 78 9.08 -4.36 -5.33
CA ILE A 78 9.62 -3.05 -4.99
C ILE A 78 9.89 -2.21 -6.24
N LEU A 79 10.47 -2.81 -7.29
CA LEU A 79 10.72 -2.11 -8.54
C LEU A 79 9.42 -1.63 -9.19
N ASP A 80 8.41 -2.50 -9.22
CA ASP A 80 7.10 -2.13 -9.75
C ASP A 80 6.48 -1.00 -8.95
N ALA A 81 6.55 -1.07 -7.62
CA ALA A 81 6.00 -0.04 -6.75
C ALA A 81 6.73 1.30 -6.91
N ALA A 82 8.06 1.27 -7.09
CA ALA A 82 8.84 2.47 -7.33
C ALA A 82 8.40 3.15 -8.64
N ASN A 83 7.94 2.37 -9.61
CA ASN A 83 7.39 2.87 -10.87
C ASN A 83 5.88 3.11 -10.79
N ASN A 84 5.31 3.12 -9.60
CA ASN A 84 3.90 3.34 -9.33
C ASN A 84 2.99 2.30 -9.99
N THR A 85 3.44 1.06 -10.04
CA THR A 85 2.67 -0.07 -10.58
C THR A 85 2.73 -1.24 -9.59
N GLY A 86 2.09 -2.34 -9.95
CA GLY A 86 2.12 -3.55 -9.15
C GLY A 86 0.96 -3.67 -8.17
N SER A 87 0.84 -4.86 -7.58
CA SER A 87 -0.32 -5.19 -6.75
C SER A 87 -0.38 -4.41 -5.44
N ALA A 88 0.76 -4.12 -4.83
CA ALA A 88 0.78 -3.34 -3.57
C ALA A 88 0.27 -1.92 -3.80
N VAL A 89 0.72 -1.27 -4.88
CA VAL A 89 0.25 0.07 -5.24
C VAL A 89 -1.23 0.04 -5.58
N LYS A 90 -1.67 -0.99 -6.28
CA LYS A 90 -3.08 -1.16 -6.62
C LYS A 90 -3.93 -1.29 -5.35
N ARG A 91 -3.44 -1.99 -4.34
CA ARG A 91 -4.14 -2.11 -3.06
C ARG A 91 -4.33 -0.74 -2.40
N LYS A 92 -3.30 0.10 -2.42
CA LYS A 92 -3.40 1.46 -1.91
C LYS A 92 -4.45 2.26 -2.69
N GLU A 93 -4.41 2.18 -4.01
CA GLU A 93 -5.36 2.88 -4.87
C GLU A 93 -6.79 2.42 -4.62
N ASP A 94 -7.01 1.12 -4.45
CA ASP A 94 -8.33 0.58 -4.14
C ASP A 94 -8.83 1.10 -2.80
N MET A 95 -7.96 1.16 -1.80
CA MET A 95 -8.31 1.70 -0.47
C MET A 95 -8.70 3.17 -0.58
N HIS A 96 -7.95 3.96 -1.36
CA HIS A 96 -8.27 5.37 -1.57
C HIS A 96 -9.57 5.56 -2.34
N LYS A 97 -9.87 4.69 -3.31
CA LYS A 97 -11.15 4.72 -4.01
C LYS A 97 -12.31 4.42 -3.08
N MET A 98 -12.14 3.44 -2.19
CA MET A 98 -13.17 3.12 -1.20
C MET A 98 -13.41 4.31 -0.26
N ALA A 99 -12.34 4.96 0.19
CA ALA A 99 -12.46 6.14 1.05
C ALA A 99 -13.16 7.28 0.31
N GLU A 100 -12.84 7.49 -0.96
CA GLU A 100 -13.46 8.52 -1.78
C GLU A 100 -14.96 8.24 -2.00
N ALA A 101 -15.29 6.98 -2.29
CA ALA A 101 -16.68 6.57 -2.48
C ALA A 101 -17.51 6.76 -1.21
N ASN A 102 -16.89 6.67 -0.03
CA ASN A 102 -17.56 6.79 1.26
C ASN A 102 -17.34 8.16 1.91
N LYS A 103 -16.88 9.14 1.15
CA LYS A 103 -16.56 10.47 1.63
C LYS A 103 -17.72 11.14 2.37
N ALA A 104 -18.96 10.89 1.92
CA ALA A 104 -20.15 11.46 2.54
C ALA A 104 -20.33 11.03 4.02
N PHE A 105 -19.70 9.94 4.42
CA PHE A 105 -19.80 9.42 5.79
C PHE A 105 -18.64 9.89 6.69
N ALA A 106 -17.80 10.79 6.21
CA ALA A 106 -16.64 11.26 6.98
C ALA A 106 -17.04 11.91 8.32
N HIS A 107 -18.22 12.49 8.39
CA HIS A 107 -18.71 13.11 9.62
C HIS A 107 -19.07 12.10 10.72
N TYR A 108 -19.12 10.81 10.40
CA TYR A 108 -19.33 9.74 11.38
C TYR A 108 -18.02 9.19 11.95
N ARG A 109 -16.90 9.86 11.72
CA ARG A 109 -15.58 9.39 12.17
C ARG A 109 -15.52 9.04 13.63
N PHE A 110 -14.65 8.06 13.90
CA PHE A 110 -14.38 7.60 15.27
C PHE A 110 -13.56 8.61 16.07
#